data_ea69d94e5d423dfd59d89a13430091cd
#
_entry.id   ea69d94e5d423dfd59d89a13430091cd
#
_cell.length_a   1.000
_cell.length_b   1.000
_cell.length_c   1.000
_cell.angle_alpha   90.00
_cell.angle_beta   90.00
_cell.angle_gamma   90.00
#
_symmetry.space_group_name_H-M   'P 1'
#
loop_
_entity.id
_entity.type
_entity.pdbx_description
1 polymer ?
#
loop_
_entity_poly.entity_id
_entity_poly.type
_entity_poly.pdbx_seq_one_letter_code
_entity_poly.pdbx_strand_id
1 'polypeptide(L)'
;MSLPRCWKTGAARLALAAALTAAGIAAAGPAGAGEPSGLPIPRFVSLKAARVNMRVGPGDEYQVEWLYLKRGLPVEIIQEYDNWRKVRDSEGNEGWILHSLLSGERSAIVAPWKSRRELVDLRVEAEAAATVVARVEPGVVAQVDSCANAWCRIEAGGAKGHVRQNQLWGVYPDEIVKN
;
A
#
# COMPACT_ATOMS: atom_id res chain seq x y z
N MET A 1 91.58 16.94 35.48
CA MET A 1 91.27 17.48 36.84
C MET A 1 89.84 17.93 36.89
N SER A 2 89.11 17.39 37.84
CA SER A 2 87.84 17.89 38.40
C SER A 2 86.60 17.84 37.59
N LEU A 3 85.81 16.81 37.84
CA LEU A 3 84.35 16.83 37.85
C LEU A 3 83.88 17.84 38.90
N PRO A 4 82.64 18.45 38.77
CA PRO A 4 81.54 17.82 39.46
C PRO A 4 80.15 18.03 38.84
N ARG A 5 79.33 17.11 39.25
CA ARG A 5 78.01 17.13 39.80
C ARG A 5 76.74 17.36 38.89
N CYS A 6 76.06 16.29 38.79
CA CYS A 6 74.68 16.03 38.66
C CYS A 6 73.73 17.08 39.30
N TRP A 7 72.71 17.53 38.57
CA TRP A 7 71.46 18.00 39.16
C TRP A 7 70.29 17.41 38.38
N LYS A 8 69.55 16.59 39.08
CA LYS A 8 68.26 16.05 38.61
C LYS A 8 67.19 17.11 38.84
N THR A 9 66.53 17.59 37.84
CA THR A 9 65.30 18.29 37.94
C THR A 9 64.18 17.42 37.32
N GLY A 10 63.28 16.96 38.22
CA GLY A 10 62.11 16.20 37.82
C GLY A 10 61.10 17.09 37.09
N ALA A 11 60.73 16.69 35.93
CA ALA A 11 59.60 17.29 35.21
C ALA A 11 58.33 16.50 35.54
N ALA A 12 57.45 17.11 36.33
CA ALA A 12 56.12 16.60 36.55
C ALA A 12 55.28 16.66 35.26
N ARG A 13 54.90 15.50 34.79
CA ARG A 13 53.95 15.43 33.64
C ARG A 13 52.54 15.59 34.17
N LEU A 14 51.90 16.73 33.93
CA LEU A 14 50.47 16.91 34.06
C LEU A 14 49.81 16.12 32.91
N ALA A 15 49.08 15.06 33.26
CA ALA A 15 48.19 14.37 32.36
C ALA A 15 46.89 15.15 32.29
N LEU A 16 46.66 15.84 31.17
CA LEU A 16 45.38 16.45 30.87
C LEU A 16 44.39 15.39 30.38
N ALA A 17 43.48 14.95 31.22
CA ALA A 17 42.39 14.05 30.83
C ALA A 17 41.34 14.85 30.07
N ALA A 18 41.30 14.71 28.75
CA ALA A 18 40.24 15.22 27.89
C ALA A 18 39.00 14.31 28.04
N ALA A 19 37.99 14.77 28.77
CA ALA A 19 36.69 14.11 28.81
C ALA A 19 35.93 14.41 27.49
N LEU A 20 35.89 13.43 26.60
CA LEU A 20 35.00 13.45 25.44
C LEU A 20 33.57 13.22 25.90
N THR A 21 32.79 14.28 26.04
CA THR A 21 31.33 14.20 26.15
C THR A 21 30.76 13.82 24.78
N ALA A 22 30.40 12.54 24.60
CA ALA A 22 29.63 12.06 23.48
C ALA A 22 28.19 12.64 23.64
N ALA A 23 27.90 13.73 22.95
CA ALA A 23 26.54 14.22 22.77
C ALA A 23 25.78 13.19 21.93
N GLY A 24 24.96 12.37 22.58
CA GLY A 24 24.03 11.46 21.90
C GLY A 24 23.04 12.27 21.07
N ILE A 25 23.17 12.21 19.75
CA ILE A 25 22.15 12.69 18.83
C ILE A 25 21.00 11.69 18.96
N ALA A 26 19.99 12.03 19.76
CA ALA A 26 18.71 11.33 19.76
C ALA A 26 18.10 11.54 18.37
N ALA A 27 18.13 10.51 17.54
CA ALA A 27 17.36 10.49 16.29
C ALA A 27 15.89 10.57 16.69
N ALA A 28 15.28 11.74 16.48
CA ALA A 28 13.83 11.88 16.57
C ALA A 28 13.25 10.96 15.49
N GLY A 29 12.68 9.83 15.90
CA GLY A 29 11.89 8.99 15.02
C GLY A 29 10.71 9.79 14.46
N PRO A 30 10.16 9.42 13.29
CA PRO A 30 9.03 10.12 12.73
C PRO A 30 7.88 10.10 13.73
N ALA A 31 7.54 11.28 14.24
CA ALA A 31 6.41 11.47 15.13
C ALA A 31 5.12 11.19 14.34
N GLY A 32 4.28 10.28 14.84
CA GLY A 32 2.87 10.26 14.52
C GLY A 32 2.37 9.25 13.50
N ALA A 33 2.94 8.05 13.38
CA ALA A 33 2.17 6.93 12.84
C ALA A 33 1.25 6.42 13.96
N GLY A 34 -0.07 6.63 13.82
CA GLY A 34 -1.07 6.02 14.70
C GLY A 34 -0.90 4.49 14.70
N GLU A 35 -1.54 3.83 15.69
CA GLU A 35 -1.49 2.38 15.84
C GLU A 35 -1.84 1.70 14.51
N PRO A 36 -0.93 0.90 13.93
CA PRO A 36 -1.20 0.20 12.69
C PRO A 36 -2.30 -0.85 12.91
N SER A 37 -3.12 -1.10 11.90
CA SER A 37 -4.18 -2.13 11.95
C SER A 37 -3.65 -3.55 12.17
N GLY A 38 -2.35 -3.75 12.14
CA GLY A 38 -1.68 -5.06 12.16
C GLY A 38 -1.81 -5.86 10.86
N LEU A 39 -2.50 -5.31 9.86
CA LEU A 39 -2.63 -5.93 8.56
C LEU A 39 -1.47 -5.53 7.64
N PRO A 40 -1.04 -6.43 6.73
CA PRO A 40 0.05 -6.11 5.81
C PRO A 40 -0.31 -4.92 4.90
N ILE A 41 0.70 -4.12 4.59
CA ILE A 41 0.67 -3.07 3.56
C ILE A 41 1.83 -3.31 2.58
N PRO A 42 1.63 -3.06 1.26
CA PRO A 42 0.36 -2.62 0.66
C PRO A 42 -0.70 -3.73 0.64
N ARG A 43 -1.98 -3.36 0.56
CA ARG A 43 -3.09 -4.29 0.39
C ARG A 43 -4.27 -3.67 -0.32
N PHE A 44 -5.00 -4.46 -1.07
CA PHE A 44 -6.24 -4.03 -1.71
C PHE A 44 -7.45 -4.16 -0.79
N VAL A 45 -8.32 -3.17 -0.85
CA VAL A 45 -9.63 -3.08 -0.21
C VAL A 45 -10.63 -2.46 -1.18
N SER A 46 -11.90 -2.38 -0.82
CA SER A 46 -12.91 -1.71 -1.65
C SER A 46 -13.61 -0.57 -0.91
N LEU A 47 -14.18 0.38 -1.66
CA LEU A 47 -14.99 1.44 -1.10
C LEU A 47 -16.33 0.89 -0.62
N LYS A 48 -16.65 1.08 0.67
CA LYS A 48 -17.88 0.59 1.30
C LYS A 48 -19.11 1.39 0.94
N ALA A 49 -18.93 2.70 0.69
CA ALA A 49 -20.02 3.63 0.40
C ALA A 49 -20.04 4.04 -1.08
N ALA A 50 -21.21 4.46 -1.55
CA ALA A 50 -21.36 4.97 -2.91
C ALA A 50 -20.75 6.38 -3.09
N ARG A 51 -20.51 7.09 -1.97
CA ARG A 51 -19.88 8.42 -1.98
C ARG A 51 -18.77 8.46 -0.95
N VAL A 52 -17.53 8.64 -1.40
CA VAL A 52 -16.34 8.65 -0.56
C VAL A 52 -15.42 9.79 -0.95
N ASN A 53 -15.10 10.64 0.02
CA ASN A 53 -14.10 11.70 -0.14
C ASN A 53 -12.71 11.15 0.07
N MET A 54 -11.79 11.45 -0.82
CA MET A 54 -10.35 11.31 -0.65
C MET A 54 -9.76 12.70 -0.39
N ARG A 55 -8.94 12.82 0.66
CA ARG A 55 -8.39 14.09 1.13
C ARG A 55 -6.87 14.14 0.96
N VAL A 56 -6.32 15.34 0.95
CA VAL A 56 -4.85 15.56 0.84
C VAL A 56 -4.09 15.16 2.11
N GLY A 57 -4.78 14.99 3.25
CA GLY A 57 -4.17 14.64 4.53
C GLY A 57 -5.08 13.80 5.42
N PRO A 58 -4.53 13.21 6.52
CA PRO A 58 -5.24 12.31 7.42
C PRO A 58 -6.04 13.07 8.50
N GLY A 59 -7.12 13.70 8.12
CA GLY A 59 -8.01 14.44 9.02
C GLY A 59 -9.18 15.07 8.28
N ASP A 60 -10.26 15.39 9.00
CA ASP A 60 -11.46 16.00 8.41
C ASP A 60 -11.23 17.47 8.03
N GLU A 61 -10.24 18.11 8.61
CA GLU A 61 -9.80 19.48 8.31
C GLU A 61 -9.08 19.61 6.98
N TYR A 62 -8.56 18.50 6.43
CA TYR A 62 -7.87 18.52 5.15
C TYR A 62 -8.84 18.61 3.97
N GLN A 63 -8.41 19.35 2.97
CA GLN A 63 -9.18 19.56 1.75
C GLN A 63 -9.50 18.23 1.04
N VAL A 64 -10.73 18.13 0.51
CA VAL A 64 -11.13 17.04 -0.38
C VAL A 64 -10.49 17.26 -1.75
N GLU A 65 -9.70 16.31 -2.19
CA GLU A 65 -9.01 16.33 -3.49
C GLU A 65 -9.83 15.57 -4.54
N TRP A 66 -10.43 14.46 -4.14
CA TRP A 66 -11.20 13.60 -5.04
C TRP A 66 -12.49 13.10 -4.38
N LEU A 67 -13.54 12.94 -5.21
CA LEU A 67 -14.81 12.37 -4.79
C LEU A 67 -15.15 11.13 -5.63
N TYR A 68 -15.11 9.98 -5.00
CA TYR A 68 -15.58 8.73 -5.61
C TYR A 68 -17.10 8.64 -5.49
N LEU A 69 -17.76 8.27 -6.59
CA LEU A 69 -19.21 8.15 -6.68
C LEU A 69 -19.69 6.72 -6.94
N LYS A 70 -18.88 5.72 -6.63
CA LYS A 70 -19.20 4.32 -6.88
C LYS A 70 -18.75 3.42 -5.73
N ARG A 71 -19.71 2.66 -5.17
CA ARG A 71 -19.39 1.59 -4.20
C ARG A 71 -18.61 0.48 -4.87
N GLY A 72 -17.77 -0.20 -4.09
CA GLY A 72 -17.03 -1.37 -4.52
C GLY A 72 -15.84 -1.07 -5.43
N LEU A 73 -15.47 0.22 -5.63
CA LEU A 73 -14.21 0.53 -6.31
C LEU A 73 -13.04 -0.02 -5.50
N PRO A 74 -12.10 -0.77 -6.10
CA PRO A 74 -10.88 -1.17 -5.42
C PRO A 74 -10.00 0.05 -5.19
N VAL A 75 -9.26 0.04 -4.08
CA VAL A 75 -8.18 0.96 -3.77
C VAL A 75 -7.09 0.19 -3.03
N GLU A 76 -5.84 0.59 -3.20
CA GLU A 76 -4.70 0.00 -2.53
C GLU A 76 -4.30 0.84 -1.33
N ILE A 77 -4.34 0.28 -0.12
CA ILE A 77 -3.81 0.94 1.08
C ILE A 77 -2.30 0.84 1.05
N ILE A 78 -1.62 2.01 1.07
CA ILE A 78 -0.17 2.12 1.02
C ILE A 78 0.44 2.67 2.31
N GLN A 79 -0.39 3.27 3.19
CA GLN A 79 0.02 3.78 4.48
C GLN A 79 -1.17 3.85 5.44
N GLU A 80 -0.92 3.78 6.74
CA GLU A 80 -1.92 3.94 7.78
C GLU A 80 -1.52 5.04 8.76
N TYR A 81 -2.48 5.80 9.22
CA TYR A 81 -2.33 6.83 10.24
C TYR A 81 -3.63 6.94 11.03
N ASP A 82 -3.63 6.54 12.29
CA ASP A 82 -4.82 6.53 13.15
C ASP A 82 -6.03 5.89 12.44
N ASN A 83 -7.12 6.60 12.31
CA ASN A 83 -8.33 6.16 11.60
C ASN A 83 -8.28 6.38 10.08
N TRP A 84 -7.18 6.87 9.53
CA TRP A 84 -7.03 7.19 8.13
C TRP A 84 -6.15 6.18 7.40
N ARG A 85 -6.47 5.97 6.14
CA ARG A 85 -5.70 5.10 5.24
C ARG A 85 -5.30 5.90 4.02
N LYS A 86 -3.99 6.00 3.77
CA LYS A 86 -3.51 6.53 2.50
C LYS A 86 -3.72 5.46 1.45
N VAL A 87 -4.47 5.82 0.43
CA VAL A 87 -4.84 4.90 -0.64
C VAL A 87 -4.29 5.38 -1.97
N ARG A 88 -4.14 4.45 -2.90
CA ARG A 88 -3.84 4.69 -4.31
C ARG A 88 -4.94 4.04 -5.14
N ASP A 89 -5.44 4.75 -6.16
CA ASP A 89 -6.42 4.22 -7.10
C ASP A 89 -5.76 3.65 -8.38
N SER A 90 -6.58 3.16 -9.31
CA SER A 90 -6.11 2.55 -10.56
C SER A 90 -5.49 3.54 -11.55
N GLU A 91 -5.67 4.83 -11.34
CA GLU A 91 -5.09 5.91 -12.17
C GLU A 91 -3.80 6.45 -11.55
N GLY A 92 -3.45 5.99 -10.32
CA GLY A 92 -2.27 6.40 -9.58
C GLY A 92 -2.49 7.60 -8.67
N ASN A 93 -3.73 8.09 -8.50
CA ASN A 93 -4.04 9.16 -7.56
C ASN A 93 -3.90 8.64 -6.13
N GLU A 94 -3.29 9.44 -5.26
CA GLU A 94 -3.07 9.08 -3.86
C GLU A 94 -3.72 10.10 -2.92
N GLY A 95 -4.28 9.63 -1.82
CA GLY A 95 -4.84 10.48 -0.79
C GLY A 95 -5.38 9.68 0.38
N TRP A 96 -6.04 10.34 1.31
CA TRP A 96 -6.47 9.78 2.57
C TRP A 96 -7.97 9.56 2.63
N ILE A 97 -8.37 8.36 3.05
CA ILE A 97 -9.75 7.95 3.25
C ILE A 97 -9.91 7.44 4.68
N LEU A 98 -11.02 7.78 5.32
CA LEU A 98 -11.37 7.27 6.64
C LEU A 98 -11.60 5.76 6.57
N HIS A 99 -11.00 4.98 7.48
CA HIS A 99 -11.03 3.51 7.44
C HIS A 99 -12.45 2.91 7.45
N SER A 100 -13.40 3.58 8.10
CA SER A 100 -14.80 3.12 8.19
C SER A 100 -15.53 3.16 6.83
N LEU A 101 -15.00 3.88 5.85
CA LEU A 101 -15.50 3.94 4.47
C LEU A 101 -14.90 2.88 3.55
N LEU A 102 -14.01 2.04 4.11
CA LEU A 102 -13.37 0.92 3.42
C LEU A 102 -13.95 -0.42 3.87
N SER A 103 -13.89 -1.41 2.99
CA SER A 103 -14.35 -2.78 3.21
C SER A 103 -13.25 -3.77 2.82
N GLY A 104 -13.12 -4.86 3.57
CA GLY A 104 -12.26 -5.99 3.20
C GLY A 104 -12.80 -6.83 2.04
N GLU A 105 -14.04 -6.58 1.58
CA GLU A 105 -14.57 -7.24 0.38
C GLU A 105 -13.66 -6.96 -0.81
N ARG A 106 -13.28 -8.01 -1.55
CA ARG A 106 -12.33 -7.89 -2.65
C ARG A 106 -13.06 -7.58 -3.95
N SER A 107 -12.60 -6.54 -4.59
CA SER A 107 -13.03 -6.16 -5.93
C SER A 107 -11.83 -5.86 -6.81
N ALA A 108 -12.04 -5.81 -8.11
CA ALA A 108 -11.02 -5.47 -9.09
C ALA A 108 -11.62 -4.68 -10.26
N ILE A 109 -10.80 -3.90 -10.94
CA ILE A 109 -11.14 -3.29 -12.23
C ILE A 109 -10.55 -4.15 -13.33
N VAL A 110 -11.39 -4.54 -14.27
CA VAL A 110 -10.96 -5.36 -15.43
C VAL A 110 -10.11 -4.50 -16.36
N ALA A 111 -8.86 -4.87 -16.54
CA ALA A 111 -7.89 -4.31 -17.49
C ALA A 111 -7.99 -2.79 -17.73
N PRO A 112 -7.90 -1.92 -16.70
CA PRO A 112 -8.15 -0.48 -16.85
C PRO A 112 -7.17 0.20 -17.81
N TRP A 113 -6.04 -0.43 -18.11
CA TRP A 113 -5.02 0.04 -19.06
C TRP A 113 -5.33 -0.29 -20.53
N LYS A 114 -6.37 -1.09 -20.81
CA LYS A 114 -6.77 -1.44 -22.18
C LYS A 114 -7.77 -0.44 -22.75
N SER A 115 -7.84 -0.35 -24.08
CA SER A 115 -8.90 0.36 -24.74
C SER A 115 -10.25 -0.34 -24.56
N ARG A 116 -11.36 0.40 -24.52
CA ARG A 116 -12.72 -0.17 -24.37
C ARG A 116 -13.10 -1.19 -25.43
N ARG A 117 -12.38 -1.23 -26.55
CA ARG A 117 -12.62 -2.19 -27.65
C ARG A 117 -11.96 -3.54 -27.41
N GLU A 118 -11.02 -3.62 -26.48
CA GLU A 118 -10.25 -4.83 -26.17
C GLU A 118 -10.93 -5.62 -25.05
N LEU A 119 -12.08 -6.22 -25.36
CA LEU A 119 -12.86 -7.00 -24.40
C LEU A 119 -12.01 -8.10 -23.76
N VAL A 120 -12.31 -8.37 -22.50
CA VAL A 120 -11.67 -9.42 -21.68
C VAL A 120 -12.61 -10.63 -21.57
N ASP A 121 -12.13 -11.79 -21.99
CA ASP A 121 -12.90 -13.02 -21.91
C ASP A 121 -13.03 -13.52 -20.45
N LEU A 122 -14.25 -13.77 -20.00
CA LEU A 122 -14.53 -14.60 -18.83
C LEU A 122 -14.74 -16.04 -19.29
N ARG A 123 -14.08 -16.97 -18.64
CA ARG A 123 -14.09 -18.38 -19.00
C ARG A 123 -14.80 -19.24 -17.96
N VAL A 124 -15.36 -20.37 -18.36
CA VAL A 124 -16.03 -21.29 -17.46
C VAL A 124 -15.06 -21.87 -16.43
N GLU A 125 -13.81 -22.10 -16.80
CA GLU A 125 -12.74 -22.65 -15.97
C GLU A 125 -11.47 -21.79 -16.01
N ALA A 126 -10.58 -22.03 -15.04
CA ALA A 126 -9.30 -21.32 -14.89
C ALA A 126 -8.25 -21.84 -15.90
N GLU A 127 -8.61 -21.92 -17.18
CA GLU A 127 -7.79 -22.42 -18.26
C GLU A 127 -7.93 -21.59 -19.54
N ALA A 128 -6.82 -21.42 -20.28
CA ALA A 128 -6.80 -20.59 -21.48
C ALA A 128 -7.64 -21.17 -22.63
N ALA A 129 -7.80 -22.49 -22.71
CA ALA A 129 -8.59 -23.17 -23.72
C ALA A 129 -10.08 -23.32 -23.32
N ALA A 130 -10.46 -22.98 -22.09
CA ALA A 130 -11.83 -23.13 -21.61
C ALA A 130 -12.81 -22.22 -22.38
N THR A 131 -14.06 -22.66 -22.43
CA THR A 131 -15.14 -21.92 -23.13
C THR A 131 -15.34 -20.52 -22.51
N VAL A 132 -15.50 -19.53 -23.39
CA VAL A 132 -15.83 -18.14 -22.98
C VAL A 132 -17.33 -18.09 -22.68
N VAL A 133 -17.65 -17.66 -21.45
CA VAL A 133 -19.05 -17.49 -20.99
C VAL A 133 -19.54 -16.06 -21.13
N ALA A 134 -18.63 -15.08 -21.07
CA ALA A 134 -18.95 -13.68 -21.24
C ALA A 134 -17.71 -12.90 -21.71
N ARG A 135 -17.93 -11.70 -22.23
CA ARG A 135 -16.89 -10.73 -22.51
C ARG A 135 -17.16 -9.44 -21.76
N VAL A 136 -16.16 -8.95 -21.04
CA VAL A 136 -16.25 -7.78 -20.17
C VAL A 136 -15.45 -6.64 -20.76
N GLU A 137 -16.03 -5.45 -20.73
CA GLU A 137 -15.31 -4.23 -21.14
C GLU A 137 -14.23 -3.86 -20.11
N PRO A 138 -13.08 -3.35 -20.57
CA PRO A 138 -12.09 -2.72 -19.71
C PRO A 138 -12.70 -1.57 -18.87
N GLY A 139 -12.24 -1.45 -17.62
CA GLY A 139 -12.74 -0.46 -16.66
C GLY A 139 -13.99 -0.89 -15.88
N VAL A 140 -14.57 -2.05 -16.19
CA VAL A 140 -15.67 -2.60 -15.40
C VAL A 140 -15.16 -3.07 -14.05
N VAL A 141 -15.89 -2.69 -12.98
CA VAL A 141 -15.63 -3.18 -11.61
C VAL A 141 -16.29 -4.53 -11.43
N ALA A 142 -15.50 -5.50 -11.03
CA ALA A 142 -15.91 -6.86 -10.75
C ALA A 142 -15.73 -7.19 -9.27
N GLN A 143 -16.58 -8.04 -8.70
CA GLN A 143 -16.35 -8.66 -7.42
C GLN A 143 -15.41 -9.85 -7.60
N VAL A 144 -14.41 -9.98 -6.71
CA VAL A 144 -13.47 -11.09 -6.72
C VAL A 144 -13.93 -12.13 -5.71
N ASP A 145 -14.32 -13.29 -6.20
CA ASP A 145 -14.73 -14.42 -5.33
C ASP A 145 -13.51 -15.15 -4.78
N SER A 146 -12.54 -15.45 -5.65
CA SER A 146 -11.30 -16.15 -5.26
C SER A 146 -10.22 -15.97 -6.32
N CYS A 147 -8.94 -16.10 -5.92
CA CYS A 147 -7.81 -16.13 -6.84
C CYS A 147 -6.84 -17.25 -6.45
N ALA A 148 -6.37 -18.00 -7.43
CA ALA A 148 -5.32 -19.02 -7.30
C ALA A 148 -4.70 -19.32 -8.67
N ASN A 149 -3.42 -19.73 -8.69
CA ASN A 149 -2.72 -20.18 -9.90
C ASN A 149 -2.80 -19.19 -11.07
N ALA A 150 -2.60 -17.89 -10.80
CA ALA A 150 -2.67 -16.80 -11.76
C ALA A 150 -4.06 -16.58 -12.42
N TRP A 151 -5.12 -17.13 -11.83
CA TRP A 151 -6.51 -16.92 -12.25
C TRP A 151 -7.36 -16.42 -11.09
N CYS A 152 -8.35 -15.59 -11.40
CA CYS A 152 -9.38 -15.20 -10.45
C CYS A 152 -10.76 -15.59 -10.97
N ARG A 153 -11.61 -16.06 -10.06
CA ARG A 153 -13.04 -16.14 -10.28
C ARG A 153 -13.66 -14.81 -9.88
N ILE A 154 -14.36 -14.19 -10.82
CA ILE A 154 -14.97 -12.88 -10.62
C ILE A 154 -16.44 -12.89 -11.04
N GLU A 155 -17.18 -11.91 -10.52
CA GLU A 155 -18.52 -11.55 -10.98
C GLU A 155 -18.52 -10.11 -11.52
N ALA A 156 -18.90 -9.94 -12.78
CA ALA A 156 -18.94 -8.65 -13.46
C ALA A 156 -20.24 -8.55 -14.27
N GLY A 157 -21.07 -7.52 -13.98
CA GLY A 157 -22.32 -7.30 -14.70
C GLY A 157 -23.31 -8.45 -14.64
N GLY A 158 -23.27 -9.27 -13.58
CA GLY A 158 -24.11 -10.46 -13.40
C GLY A 158 -23.54 -11.74 -14.06
N ALA A 159 -22.47 -11.65 -14.83
CA ALA A 159 -21.77 -12.81 -15.37
C ALA A 159 -20.66 -13.26 -14.41
N LYS A 160 -20.55 -14.57 -14.20
CA LYS A 160 -19.49 -15.19 -13.40
C LYS A 160 -18.55 -15.99 -14.29
N GLY A 161 -17.25 -15.89 -14.02
CA GLY A 161 -16.27 -16.67 -14.77
C GLY A 161 -14.85 -16.43 -14.27
N HIS A 162 -13.90 -17.07 -14.94
CA HIS A 162 -12.48 -16.98 -14.64
C HIS A 162 -11.76 -16.04 -15.60
N VAL A 163 -10.84 -15.24 -15.05
CA VAL A 163 -9.99 -14.31 -15.78
C VAL A 163 -8.56 -14.38 -15.25
N ARG A 164 -7.57 -14.07 -16.06
CA ARG A 164 -6.18 -14.01 -15.63
C ARG A 164 -5.97 -12.86 -14.64
N GLN A 165 -5.20 -13.10 -13.55
CA GLN A 165 -4.87 -12.08 -12.56
C GLN A 165 -4.22 -10.83 -13.18
N ASN A 166 -3.35 -11.02 -14.17
CA ASN A 166 -2.70 -9.91 -14.87
C ASN A 166 -3.65 -9.05 -15.73
N GLN A 167 -4.92 -9.38 -15.79
CA GLN A 167 -5.97 -8.57 -16.42
C GLN A 167 -6.84 -7.83 -15.40
N LEU A 168 -6.43 -7.84 -14.14
CA LEU A 168 -7.16 -7.21 -13.04
C LEU A 168 -6.28 -6.19 -12.31
N TRP A 169 -6.83 -5.04 -12.00
CA TRP A 169 -6.29 -4.14 -10.98
C TRP A 169 -7.12 -4.27 -9.71
N GLY A 170 -6.50 -4.57 -8.59
CA GLY A 170 -7.18 -4.89 -7.32
C GLY A 170 -6.77 -6.23 -6.74
N VAL A 171 -5.86 -6.95 -7.44
CA VAL A 171 -5.20 -8.16 -6.96
C VAL A 171 -3.72 -8.12 -7.35
N TYR A 172 -2.85 -8.68 -6.51
CA TYR A 172 -1.42 -8.79 -6.82
C TYR A 172 -1.14 -10.01 -7.70
N PRO A 173 -0.04 -10.02 -8.46
CA PRO A 173 0.44 -11.22 -9.14
C PRO A 173 0.59 -12.37 -8.12
N ASP A 174 0.10 -13.55 -8.49
CA ASP A 174 0.16 -14.78 -7.69
C ASP A 174 -0.50 -14.71 -6.30
N GLU A 175 -1.25 -13.65 -6.00
CA GLU A 175 -2.02 -13.53 -4.77
C GLU A 175 -3.08 -14.63 -4.68
N ILE A 176 -3.17 -15.27 -3.51
CA ILE A 176 -4.24 -16.20 -3.19
C ILE A 176 -5.33 -15.45 -2.43
N VAL A 177 -6.49 -15.29 -3.05
CA VAL A 177 -7.68 -14.71 -2.43
C VAL A 177 -8.67 -15.82 -2.11
N LYS A 178 -9.13 -15.84 -0.86
CA LYS A 178 -10.20 -16.74 -0.38
C LYS A 178 -11.24 -15.86 0.33
N ASN A 179 -12.45 -15.84 -0.16
CA ASN A 179 -13.61 -15.25 0.51
C ASN A 179 -14.44 -16.32 1.18
#